data_93d7706c84bb3a4823f6c526493efde1
#
_entry.id   93d7706c84bb3a4823f6c526493efde1
#
_cell.length_a   1.000
_cell.length_b   1.000
_cell.length_c   1.000
_cell.angle_alpha   90.00
_cell.angle_beta   90.00
_cell.angle_gamma   90.00
#
_symmetry.space_group_name_H-M   'P 1'
#
loop_
_entity.id
_entity.type
_entity.pdbx_description
1 polymer ?
#
loop_
_entity_poly.entity_id
_entity_poly.type
_entity_poly.pdbx_seq_one_letter_code
_entity_poly.pdbx_strand_id
1 'polypeptide(L)'
;MKHFLLSFFVFAFLFFCVPFVPGVFGVPKREEKQEIHILKSKTNEVVAIPVEDYVIGVLDRLGETYPEEALKAIAVAVRSSALYSEQHRPVHAEAAVCDDPGCCMAVLLDRFSEASAKAAAETASLGLFYKGKLCPAPTCKDAGGVTESCEALYGVAFDFLGSVTESHSADSTAVTVPLGAIRDKLGADPDALSFACDRTGRVKEVWWEEKTMSGTEFALAFGLPSLLFSAEKKGNAIVFTCFGNGSGVGLSRSGAARMAESGKGFAEILAFYFPGAEIGKIN
;
A
#
# COMPACT_ATOMS: atom_id res chain seq x y z
N MET A 1 37.25 44.00 51.48
CA MET A 1 37.11 44.53 50.12
C MET A 1 38.07 43.89 49.10
N LYS A 2 39.36 43.67 49.44
CA LYS A 2 40.33 43.06 48.48
C LYS A 2 40.04 41.63 48.08
N HIS A 3 39.48 40.81 48.94
CA HIS A 3 39.16 39.41 48.63
C HIS A 3 37.87 39.24 47.76
N PHE A 4 36.97 40.21 47.82
CA PHE A 4 35.75 40.19 47.02
C PHE A 4 36.03 40.56 45.55
N LEU A 5 36.93 41.47 45.30
CA LEU A 5 37.38 41.88 43.97
C LEU A 5 38.17 40.74 43.28
N LEU A 6 38.99 39.98 44.03
CA LEU A 6 39.76 38.88 43.47
C LEU A 6 38.82 37.68 43.03
N SER A 7 37.77 37.42 43.82
CA SER A 7 36.79 36.37 43.49
C SER A 7 35.98 36.72 42.25
N PHE A 8 35.65 38.01 42.06
CA PHE A 8 34.91 38.46 40.88
C PHE A 8 35.75 38.37 39.60
N PHE A 9 37.02 38.67 39.66
CA PHE A 9 37.93 38.55 38.51
C PHE A 9 38.22 37.09 38.14
N VAL A 10 38.32 36.19 39.09
CA VAL A 10 38.48 34.74 38.81
C VAL A 10 37.24 34.15 38.16
N PHE A 11 36.04 34.58 38.61
CA PHE A 11 34.78 34.14 38.02
C PHE A 11 34.57 34.66 36.59
N ALA A 12 34.91 35.95 36.36
CA ALA A 12 34.87 36.57 35.04
C ALA A 12 35.88 35.94 34.07
N PHE A 13 37.08 35.59 34.56
CA PHE A 13 38.13 34.97 33.75
C PHE A 13 37.75 33.51 33.34
N LEU A 14 37.09 32.78 34.24
CA LEU A 14 36.57 31.43 33.90
C LEU A 14 35.45 31.48 32.87
N PHE A 15 34.67 32.55 32.80
CA PHE A 15 33.62 32.73 31.82
C PHE A 15 34.16 33.12 30.42
N PHE A 16 35.31 33.82 30.38
CA PHE A 16 35.94 34.26 29.13
C PHE A 16 36.96 33.28 28.56
N CYS A 17 37.44 32.33 29.37
CA CYS A 17 38.44 31.32 28.94
C CYS A 17 37.86 29.98 28.61
N VAL A 18 36.54 29.81 28.62
CA VAL A 18 35.92 28.62 27.98
C VAL A 18 36.07 28.83 26.48
N PRO A 19 36.93 28.08 25.77
CA PRO A 19 37.01 28.22 24.33
C PRO A 19 35.62 27.92 23.81
N PHE A 20 35.05 28.84 23.05
CA PHE A 20 33.87 28.60 22.24
C PHE A 20 34.27 27.50 21.25
N VAL A 21 34.02 26.25 21.60
CA VAL A 21 34.19 25.12 20.72
C VAL A 21 32.97 25.14 19.78
N PRO A 22 33.13 25.59 18.53
CA PRO A 22 32.06 25.52 17.56
C PRO A 22 31.77 24.03 17.33
N GLY A 23 30.67 23.53 17.86
CA GLY A 23 30.31 22.10 17.71
C GLY A 23 29.79 21.46 19.00
N VAL A 24 29.92 22.06 20.19
CA VAL A 24 29.34 21.49 21.44
C VAL A 24 27.84 21.81 21.57
N PHE A 25 27.37 22.87 20.91
CA PHE A 25 25.96 23.05 20.63
C PHE A 25 25.75 22.71 19.15
N GLY A 26 25.78 21.42 18.82
CA GLY A 26 25.28 20.96 17.55
C GLY A 26 23.84 21.44 17.45
N VAL A 27 23.58 22.39 16.55
CA VAL A 27 22.20 22.64 16.11
C VAL A 27 21.66 21.25 15.79
N PRO A 28 20.55 20.78 16.42
CA PRO A 28 20.00 19.49 16.11
C PRO A 28 19.82 19.49 14.60
N LYS A 29 20.51 18.57 13.92
CA LYS A 29 20.40 18.39 12.48
C LYS A 29 18.91 18.21 12.26
N ARG A 30 18.26 19.18 11.65
CA ARG A 30 16.83 19.08 11.32
C ARG A 30 16.74 17.80 10.51
N GLU A 31 16.12 16.77 11.06
CA GLU A 31 15.88 15.56 10.30
C GLU A 31 15.18 16.02 9.04
N GLU A 32 15.85 15.89 7.92
CA GLU A 32 15.28 16.19 6.62
C GLU A 32 14.14 15.20 6.46
N LYS A 33 12.91 15.68 6.61
CA LYS A 33 11.73 14.85 6.41
C LYS A 33 11.78 14.35 4.96
N GLN A 34 11.85 13.03 4.78
CA GLN A 34 11.75 12.47 3.45
C GLN A 34 10.41 12.86 2.84
N GLU A 35 10.48 13.44 1.64
CA GLU A 35 9.30 13.87 0.89
C GLU A 35 9.03 12.92 -0.28
N ILE A 36 7.78 12.86 -0.69
CA ILE A 36 7.34 12.21 -1.93
C ILE A 36 6.55 13.20 -2.77
N HIS A 37 6.58 13.01 -4.08
CA HIS A 37 5.83 13.79 -5.03
C HIS A 37 4.50 13.13 -5.37
N ILE A 38 3.40 13.87 -5.24
CA ILE A 38 2.04 13.42 -5.54
C ILE A 38 1.49 14.21 -6.71
N LEU A 39 1.02 13.52 -7.74
CA LEU A 39 0.29 14.11 -8.84
C LEU A 39 -1.18 14.29 -8.44
N LYS A 40 -1.65 15.53 -8.45
CA LYS A 40 -3.07 15.85 -8.30
C LYS A 40 -3.79 15.59 -9.61
N SER A 41 -4.54 14.49 -9.67
CA SER A 41 -5.20 14.02 -10.91
C SER A 41 -6.16 15.02 -11.53
N LYS A 42 -6.80 15.88 -10.72
CA LYS A 42 -7.76 16.90 -11.19
C LYS A 42 -7.09 18.15 -11.79
N THR A 43 -5.95 18.55 -11.25
CA THR A 43 -5.26 19.80 -11.65
C THR A 43 -4.00 19.54 -12.46
N ASN A 44 -3.54 18.31 -12.51
CA ASN A 44 -2.26 17.88 -13.08
C ASN A 44 -1.05 18.59 -12.44
N GLU A 45 -1.19 18.98 -11.18
CA GLU A 45 -0.16 19.64 -10.39
C GLU A 45 0.59 18.59 -9.55
N VAL A 46 1.91 18.71 -9.47
CA VAL A 46 2.75 17.88 -8.62
C VAL A 46 3.06 18.64 -7.33
N VAL A 47 2.77 18.03 -6.19
CA VAL A 47 3.05 18.58 -4.86
C VAL A 47 3.97 17.66 -4.07
N ALA A 48 4.97 18.22 -3.39
CA ALA A 48 5.82 17.48 -2.47
C ALA A 48 5.20 17.52 -1.06
N ILE A 49 5.13 16.36 -0.41
CA ILE A 49 4.68 16.25 0.99
C ILE A 49 5.58 15.30 1.77
N PRO A 50 5.68 15.46 3.10
CA PRO A 50 6.36 14.49 3.95
C PRO A 50 5.75 13.09 3.78
N VAL A 51 6.61 12.07 3.66
CA VAL A 51 6.13 10.68 3.47
C VAL A 51 5.24 10.21 4.61
N GLU A 52 5.49 10.66 5.83
CA GLU A 52 4.66 10.28 6.99
C GLU A 52 3.25 10.87 6.89
N ASP A 53 3.11 12.11 6.40
CA ASP A 53 1.80 12.72 6.17
C ASP A 53 1.02 11.96 5.06
N TYR A 54 1.74 11.48 4.04
CA TYR A 54 1.13 10.58 3.04
C TYR A 54 0.68 9.26 3.66
N VAL A 55 1.53 8.62 4.46
CA VAL A 55 1.18 7.34 5.13
C VAL A 55 -0.08 7.51 5.97
N ILE A 56 -0.14 8.54 6.84
CA ILE A 56 -1.30 8.81 7.68
C ILE A 56 -2.55 9.05 6.82
N GLY A 57 -2.41 9.89 5.78
CA GLY A 57 -3.51 10.22 4.89
C GLY A 57 -4.06 9.02 4.10
N VAL A 58 -3.19 8.06 3.74
CA VAL A 58 -3.61 6.78 3.14
C VAL A 58 -4.36 5.93 4.16
N LEU A 59 -3.82 5.76 5.38
CA LEU A 59 -4.48 4.98 6.43
C LEU A 59 -5.88 5.52 6.73
N ASP A 60 -6.04 6.83 6.87
CA ASP A 60 -7.34 7.47 7.11
C ASP A 60 -8.31 7.30 5.93
N ARG A 61 -7.79 7.34 4.70
CA ARG A 61 -8.61 7.16 3.49
C ARG A 61 -9.16 5.75 3.35
N LEU A 62 -8.53 4.75 3.97
CA LEU A 62 -9.07 3.38 3.95
C LEU A 62 -10.48 3.31 4.55
N GLY A 63 -10.83 4.23 5.47
CA GLY A 63 -12.19 4.41 6.00
C GLY A 63 -12.71 3.22 6.81
N GLU A 64 -11.85 2.28 7.16
CA GLU A 64 -12.15 1.06 7.91
C GLU A 64 -11.40 1.07 9.24
N THR A 65 -11.99 0.49 10.27
CA THR A 65 -11.32 0.30 11.55
C THR A 65 -10.49 -0.97 11.49
N TYR A 66 -9.18 -0.83 11.52
CA TYR A 66 -8.24 -1.94 11.58
C TYR A 66 -7.63 -2.08 12.98
N PRO A 67 -7.32 -3.30 13.44
CA PRO A 67 -6.50 -3.52 14.63
C PRO A 67 -5.15 -2.80 14.51
N GLU A 68 -4.59 -2.38 15.66
CA GLU A 68 -3.36 -1.59 15.71
C GLU A 68 -2.19 -2.22 14.94
N GLU A 69 -1.95 -3.52 15.14
CA GLU A 69 -0.86 -4.23 14.45
C GLU A 69 -1.09 -4.34 12.93
N ALA A 70 -2.34 -4.41 12.48
CA ALA A 70 -2.65 -4.36 11.06
C ALA A 70 -2.38 -2.96 10.49
N LEU A 71 -2.76 -1.88 11.19
CA LEU A 71 -2.45 -0.51 10.78
C LEU A 71 -0.94 -0.28 10.67
N LYS A 72 -0.15 -0.79 11.63
CA LYS A 72 1.32 -0.72 11.59
C LYS A 72 1.89 -1.46 10.37
N ALA A 73 1.40 -2.67 10.09
CA ALA A 73 1.82 -3.43 8.91
C ALA A 73 1.50 -2.67 7.61
N ILE A 74 0.29 -2.12 7.51
CA ILE A 74 -0.14 -1.32 6.36
C ILE A 74 0.71 -0.04 6.23
N ALA A 75 1.01 0.64 7.35
CA ALA A 75 1.85 1.84 7.35
C ALA A 75 3.25 1.57 6.77
N VAL A 76 3.91 0.50 7.21
CA VAL A 76 5.22 0.09 6.69
C VAL A 76 5.14 -0.26 5.20
N ALA A 77 4.11 -0.99 4.77
CA ALA A 77 3.93 -1.37 3.36
C ALA A 77 3.68 -0.14 2.47
N VAL A 78 2.80 0.77 2.90
CA VAL A 78 2.50 2.03 2.18
C VAL A 78 3.74 2.90 2.05
N ARG A 79 4.49 3.08 3.14
CA ARG A 79 5.74 3.86 3.15
C ARG A 79 6.76 3.26 2.19
N SER A 80 6.95 1.94 2.25
CA SER A 80 7.90 1.23 1.36
C SER A 80 7.53 1.42 -0.10
N SER A 81 6.26 1.25 -0.46
CA SER A 81 5.78 1.44 -1.83
C SER A 81 5.93 2.88 -2.31
N ALA A 82 5.58 3.86 -1.46
CA ALA A 82 5.68 5.27 -1.82
C ALA A 82 7.12 5.70 -2.10
N LEU A 83 8.05 5.35 -1.21
CA LEU A 83 9.47 5.66 -1.37
C LEU A 83 10.14 4.86 -2.49
N TYR A 84 9.75 3.61 -2.69
CA TYR A 84 10.19 2.85 -3.86
C TYR A 84 9.74 3.54 -5.16
N SER A 85 8.48 3.98 -5.21
CA SER A 85 7.95 4.70 -6.38
C SER A 85 8.61 6.07 -6.57
N GLU A 86 8.98 6.79 -5.49
CA GLU A 86 9.74 8.03 -5.58
C GLU A 86 11.10 7.82 -6.25
N GLN A 87 11.78 6.73 -5.93
CA GLN A 87 13.08 6.38 -6.51
C GLN A 87 13.00 5.91 -7.96
N HIS A 88 11.92 5.22 -8.35
CA HIS A 88 11.82 4.53 -9.65
C HIS A 88 10.77 5.14 -10.57
N ARG A 89 9.76 5.83 -10.03
CA ARG A 89 8.63 6.48 -10.74
C ARG A 89 8.01 5.62 -11.84
N PRO A 90 7.58 4.39 -11.52
CA PRO A 90 7.20 3.40 -12.53
C PRO A 90 5.90 3.75 -13.30
N VAL A 91 5.04 4.61 -12.73
CA VAL A 91 3.73 4.94 -13.29
C VAL A 91 3.64 6.41 -13.72
N HIS A 92 4.18 7.33 -12.90
CA HIS A 92 4.11 8.77 -13.15
C HIS A 92 5.52 9.32 -13.31
N ALA A 93 5.81 9.99 -14.44
CA ALA A 93 7.16 10.47 -14.76
C ALA A 93 7.68 11.51 -13.73
N GLU A 94 6.79 12.35 -13.20
CA GLU A 94 7.14 13.49 -12.33
C GLU A 94 6.71 13.29 -10.87
N ALA A 95 6.00 12.20 -10.54
CA ALA A 95 5.49 11.93 -9.21
C ALA A 95 5.65 10.47 -8.83
N ALA A 96 5.77 10.20 -7.53
CA ALA A 96 5.80 8.84 -6.99
C ALA A 96 4.45 8.15 -7.13
N VAL A 97 3.39 8.89 -6.83
CA VAL A 97 2.00 8.43 -6.78
C VAL A 97 1.05 9.52 -7.26
N CYS A 98 -0.22 9.17 -7.48
CA CYS A 98 -1.28 10.15 -7.69
C CYS A 98 -2.41 9.98 -6.65
N ASP A 99 -3.33 10.95 -6.61
CA ASP A 99 -4.49 10.92 -5.71
C ASP A 99 -5.73 10.22 -6.30
N ASP A 100 -5.59 9.60 -7.47
CA ASP A 100 -6.65 8.81 -8.10
C ASP A 100 -6.71 7.39 -7.50
N PRO A 101 -7.81 7.01 -6.83
CA PRO A 101 -7.97 5.67 -6.25
C PRO A 101 -8.03 4.54 -7.30
N GLY A 102 -8.29 4.87 -8.56
CA GLY A 102 -8.27 3.90 -9.67
C GLY A 102 -6.86 3.60 -10.20
N CYS A 103 -5.87 4.42 -9.83
CA CYS A 103 -4.47 4.28 -10.25
C CYS A 103 -3.55 3.97 -9.08
N CYS A 104 -3.51 4.87 -8.09
CA CYS A 104 -2.71 4.76 -6.88
C CYS A 104 -3.60 4.71 -5.63
N MET A 105 -3.01 4.63 -4.45
CA MET A 105 -3.80 4.69 -3.21
C MET A 105 -4.31 6.12 -2.98
N ALA A 106 -5.62 6.25 -2.79
CA ALA A 106 -6.22 7.52 -2.44
C ALA A 106 -5.69 8.02 -1.08
N VAL A 107 -5.53 9.32 -0.93
CA VAL A 107 -4.98 9.96 0.26
C VAL A 107 -5.90 11.08 0.75
N LEU A 108 -6.05 11.22 2.08
CA LEU A 108 -6.65 12.37 2.75
C LEU A 108 -5.55 13.16 3.44
N LEU A 109 -5.50 14.47 3.22
CA LEU A 109 -4.45 15.34 3.78
C LEU A 109 -5.00 16.44 4.72
N ASP A 110 -6.31 16.46 4.94
CA ASP A 110 -7.02 17.50 5.69
C ASP A 110 -7.37 17.11 7.13
N ARG A 111 -7.37 15.83 7.46
CA ARG A 111 -7.63 15.29 8.80
C ARG A 111 -6.86 14.02 9.03
N PHE A 112 -6.40 13.84 10.28
CA PHE A 112 -5.70 12.62 10.70
C PHE A 112 -6.38 12.05 11.96
N SER A 113 -6.73 10.76 11.90
CA SER A 113 -7.20 10.04 13.07
C SER A 113 -6.03 9.74 14.02
N GLU A 114 -6.33 9.65 15.32
CA GLU A 114 -5.33 9.30 16.33
C GLU A 114 -4.72 7.91 16.06
N ALA A 115 -5.53 6.94 15.63
CA ALA A 115 -5.08 5.58 15.34
C ALA A 115 -4.08 5.55 14.17
N SER A 116 -4.37 6.25 13.05
CA SER A 116 -3.49 6.33 11.90
C SER A 116 -2.18 7.07 12.24
N ALA A 117 -2.28 8.19 12.96
CA ALA A 117 -1.11 8.94 13.40
C ALA A 117 -0.22 8.12 14.35
N LYS A 118 -0.81 7.38 15.29
CA LYS A 118 -0.10 6.48 16.20
C LYS A 118 0.62 5.37 15.44
N ALA A 119 -0.07 4.67 14.53
CA ALA A 119 0.52 3.57 13.75
C ALA A 119 1.68 4.06 12.87
N ALA A 120 1.55 5.23 12.22
CA ALA A 120 2.63 5.84 11.45
C ALA A 120 3.82 6.23 12.33
N ALA A 121 3.58 6.85 13.50
CA ALA A 121 4.63 7.27 14.43
C ALA A 121 5.40 6.08 15.02
N GLU A 122 4.72 5.01 15.43
CA GLU A 122 5.36 3.82 16.00
C GLU A 122 6.14 3.00 14.97
N THR A 123 5.86 3.19 13.68
CA THR A 123 6.59 2.57 12.57
C THR A 123 7.41 3.57 11.77
N ALA A 124 7.64 4.78 12.30
CA ALA A 124 8.34 5.84 11.58
C ALA A 124 9.71 5.38 11.06
N SER A 125 10.03 5.77 9.83
CA SER A 125 11.25 5.38 9.12
C SER A 125 11.45 3.86 8.94
N LEU A 126 10.46 3.02 9.21
CA LEU A 126 10.54 1.59 8.88
C LEU A 126 10.03 1.34 7.45
N GLY A 127 10.77 0.51 6.73
CA GLY A 127 10.41 0.04 5.40
C GLY A 127 10.76 -1.43 5.21
N LEU A 128 10.33 -1.98 4.08
CA LEU A 128 10.65 -3.35 3.68
C LEU A 128 11.83 -3.35 2.70
N PHE A 129 12.78 -4.22 2.97
CA PHE A 129 13.99 -4.39 2.18
C PHE A 129 14.10 -5.83 1.70
N TYR A 130 14.47 -6.02 0.44
CA TYR A 130 14.81 -7.31 -0.11
C TYR A 130 16.23 -7.28 -0.66
N LYS A 131 17.09 -8.20 -0.19
CA LYS A 131 18.52 -8.23 -0.52
C LYS A 131 19.21 -6.87 -0.30
N GLY A 132 18.86 -6.20 0.81
CA GLY A 132 19.43 -4.92 1.22
C GLY A 132 18.94 -3.68 0.44
N LYS A 133 17.95 -3.82 -0.44
CA LYS A 133 17.35 -2.71 -1.20
C LYS A 133 15.90 -2.50 -0.77
N LEU A 134 15.50 -1.24 -0.66
CA LEU A 134 14.09 -0.90 -0.45
C LEU A 134 13.25 -1.54 -1.57
N CYS A 135 12.15 -2.16 -1.21
CA CYS A 135 11.31 -2.90 -2.14
C CYS A 135 9.85 -2.44 -2.11
N PRO A 136 9.10 -2.59 -3.22
CA PRO A 136 7.69 -2.26 -3.25
C PRO A 136 6.90 -3.25 -2.37
N ALA A 137 5.91 -2.74 -1.65
CA ALA A 137 5.03 -3.52 -0.81
C ALA A 137 3.56 -3.17 -1.10
N PRO A 138 3.02 -3.60 -2.24
CA PRO A 138 1.64 -3.30 -2.61
C PRO A 138 0.66 -3.89 -1.61
N THR A 139 -0.53 -3.27 -1.54
CA THR A 139 -1.62 -3.76 -0.69
C THR A 139 -2.91 -3.87 -1.51
N CYS A 140 -3.77 -4.80 -1.14
CA CYS A 140 -5.13 -4.89 -1.66
C CYS A 140 -6.13 -4.89 -0.50
N LYS A 141 -7.40 -4.63 -0.78
CA LYS A 141 -8.42 -4.64 0.27
C LYS A 141 -8.60 -6.04 0.85
N ASP A 142 -8.81 -7.03 -0.02
CA ASP A 142 -8.98 -8.43 0.35
C ASP A 142 -8.47 -9.34 -0.77
N ALA A 143 -7.59 -10.27 -0.46
CA ALA A 143 -7.00 -11.16 -1.45
C ALA A 143 -7.90 -12.35 -1.84
N GLY A 144 -9.01 -12.54 -1.15
CA GLY A 144 -9.92 -13.65 -1.46
C GLY A 144 -9.44 -15.01 -0.95
N GLY A 145 -8.61 -15.04 0.10
CA GLY A 145 -8.06 -16.27 0.69
C GLY A 145 -6.73 -16.72 0.09
N VAL A 146 -6.29 -16.13 -1.02
CA VAL A 146 -4.99 -16.39 -1.63
C VAL A 146 -4.50 -15.13 -2.35
N THR A 147 -3.26 -14.70 -2.09
CA THR A 147 -2.70 -13.55 -2.81
C THR A 147 -2.26 -13.94 -4.20
N GLU A 148 -2.18 -12.96 -5.10
CA GLU A 148 -1.64 -13.13 -6.45
C GLU A 148 -0.16 -12.74 -6.48
N SER A 149 0.61 -13.40 -7.34
CA SER A 149 1.98 -12.98 -7.60
C SER A 149 2.03 -11.72 -8.46
N CYS A 150 3.03 -10.88 -8.22
CA CYS A 150 3.25 -9.69 -9.03
C CYS A 150 3.51 -10.04 -10.51
N GLU A 151 4.23 -11.13 -10.75
CA GLU A 151 4.52 -11.63 -12.10
C GLU A 151 3.25 -12.02 -12.86
N ALA A 152 2.33 -12.74 -12.20
CA ALA A 152 1.12 -13.21 -12.87
C ALA A 152 0.19 -12.06 -13.26
N LEU A 153 0.13 -10.98 -12.46
CA LEU A 153 -0.77 -9.87 -12.74
C LEU A 153 -0.11 -8.77 -13.58
N TYR A 154 1.14 -8.41 -13.28
CA TYR A 154 1.82 -7.25 -13.87
C TYR A 154 2.99 -7.62 -14.81
N GLY A 155 3.32 -8.91 -14.94
CA GLY A 155 4.43 -9.37 -15.77
C GLY A 155 5.82 -9.06 -15.19
N VAL A 156 5.90 -8.62 -13.93
CA VAL A 156 7.15 -8.26 -13.25
C VAL A 156 7.39 -9.20 -12.08
N ALA A 157 8.46 -9.98 -12.15
CA ALA A 157 8.81 -10.94 -11.10
C ALA A 157 9.57 -10.26 -9.95
N PHE A 158 9.05 -10.44 -8.74
CA PHE A 158 9.74 -10.17 -7.49
C PHE A 158 9.65 -11.42 -6.63
N ASP A 159 10.78 -11.99 -6.24
CA ASP A 159 10.83 -13.26 -5.46
C ASP A 159 10.00 -13.19 -4.17
N PHE A 160 9.90 -12.00 -3.55
CA PHE A 160 9.16 -11.75 -2.30
C PHE A 160 7.68 -11.35 -2.51
N LEU A 161 7.22 -11.18 -3.74
CA LEU A 161 5.83 -10.89 -4.11
C LEU A 161 5.18 -12.09 -4.82
N GLY A 162 5.37 -13.25 -4.23
CA GLY A 162 4.71 -14.48 -4.63
C GLY A 162 3.28 -14.59 -4.11
N SER A 163 2.63 -15.71 -4.43
CA SER A 163 1.31 -16.05 -3.90
C SER A 163 1.45 -16.69 -2.52
N VAL A 164 0.67 -16.22 -1.54
CA VAL A 164 0.53 -16.82 -0.21
C VAL A 164 -0.93 -17.19 0.06
N THR A 165 -1.16 -18.32 0.73
CA THR A 165 -2.52 -18.77 1.08
C THR A 165 -2.85 -18.30 2.48
N GLU A 166 -3.95 -17.55 2.62
CA GLU A 166 -4.48 -17.08 3.90
C GLU A 166 -5.23 -18.21 4.62
N SER A 167 -5.19 -18.21 5.95
CA SER A 167 -5.81 -19.28 6.77
C SER A 167 -7.34 -19.15 6.92
N HIS A 168 -7.96 -18.20 6.25
CA HIS A 168 -9.39 -17.92 6.36
C HIS A 168 -10.05 -17.91 4.98
N SER A 169 -11.35 -18.20 4.95
CA SER A 169 -12.17 -18.05 3.75
C SER A 169 -12.44 -16.56 3.50
N ALA A 170 -12.39 -16.17 2.23
CA ALA A 170 -12.75 -14.84 1.81
C ALA A 170 -14.24 -14.57 1.94
N ASP A 171 -14.58 -13.33 2.22
CA ASP A 171 -15.92 -12.82 2.00
C ASP A 171 -16.20 -12.79 0.49
N SER A 172 -17.44 -13.05 0.10
CA SER A 172 -17.84 -13.02 -1.30
C SER A 172 -18.86 -11.90 -1.57
N THR A 173 -18.76 -11.34 -2.77
CA THR A 173 -19.70 -10.34 -3.29
C THR A 173 -20.32 -10.84 -4.59
N ALA A 174 -21.65 -10.86 -4.65
CA ALA A 174 -22.35 -11.24 -5.88
C ALA A 174 -22.61 -9.99 -6.75
N VAL A 175 -22.20 -10.05 -8.01
CA VAL A 175 -22.50 -9.05 -9.04
C VAL A 175 -23.40 -9.67 -10.08
N THR A 176 -24.60 -9.16 -10.26
CA THR A 176 -25.57 -9.66 -11.23
C THR A 176 -25.54 -8.82 -12.50
N VAL A 177 -25.19 -9.43 -13.62
CA VAL A 177 -25.10 -8.77 -14.92
C VAL A 177 -26.18 -9.32 -15.86
N PRO A 178 -27.11 -8.48 -16.33
CA PRO A 178 -28.12 -8.92 -17.32
C PRO A 178 -27.47 -9.43 -18.61
N LEU A 179 -28.02 -10.50 -19.22
CA LEU A 179 -27.50 -11.05 -20.49
C LEU A 179 -27.47 -9.99 -21.60
N GLY A 180 -28.44 -9.06 -21.60
CA GLY A 180 -28.46 -7.91 -22.53
C GLY A 180 -27.23 -7.04 -22.41
N ALA A 181 -26.83 -6.69 -21.18
CA ALA A 181 -25.64 -5.85 -20.95
C ALA A 181 -24.34 -6.53 -21.44
N ILE A 182 -24.26 -7.85 -21.37
CA ILE A 182 -23.13 -8.60 -21.93
C ILE A 182 -23.11 -8.51 -23.45
N ARG A 183 -24.28 -8.73 -24.10
CA ARG A 183 -24.40 -8.60 -25.55
C ARG A 183 -24.07 -7.18 -26.03
N ASP A 184 -24.60 -6.19 -25.37
CA ASP A 184 -24.40 -4.77 -25.74
C ASP A 184 -22.93 -4.35 -25.61
N LYS A 185 -22.24 -4.85 -24.56
CA LYS A 185 -20.88 -4.43 -24.25
C LYS A 185 -19.81 -5.21 -25.01
N LEU A 186 -20.00 -6.52 -25.19
CA LEU A 186 -19.02 -7.42 -25.83
C LEU A 186 -19.38 -7.80 -27.26
N GLY A 187 -20.63 -7.60 -27.67
CA GLY A 187 -21.15 -8.19 -28.91
C GLY A 187 -21.12 -9.72 -28.90
N ALA A 188 -21.20 -10.33 -27.70
CA ALA A 188 -21.03 -11.75 -27.47
C ALA A 188 -22.34 -12.43 -27.10
N ASP A 189 -22.52 -13.68 -27.49
CA ASP A 189 -23.51 -14.56 -26.83
C ASP A 189 -22.97 -14.85 -25.41
N PRO A 190 -23.74 -14.53 -24.35
CA PRO A 190 -23.32 -14.84 -22.98
C PRO A 190 -23.00 -16.29 -22.71
N ASP A 191 -23.60 -17.22 -23.46
CA ASP A 191 -23.35 -18.66 -23.34
C ASP A 191 -22.03 -19.08 -24.02
N ALA A 192 -21.43 -18.22 -24.85
CA ALA A 192 -20.14 -18.47 -25.50
C ALA A 192 -18.94 -18.01 -24.62
N LEU A 193 -19.20 -17.35 -23.48
CA LEU A 193 -18.12 -16.89 -22.61
C LEU A 193 -17.40 -18.07 -21.94
N SER A 194 -16.08 -18.06 -22.02
CA SER A 194 -15.20 -18.98 -21.30
C SER A 194 -14.11 -18.20 -20.57
N PHE A 195 -13.63 -18.76 -19.45
CA PHE A 195 -12.72 -18.09 -18.54
C PHE A 195 -11.47 -18.94 -18.34
N ALA A 196 -10.30 -18.40 -18.70
CA ALA A 196 -9.01 -19.02 -18.40
C ALA A 196 -8.46 -18.46 -17.10
N CYS A 197 -8.23 -19.35 -16.13
CA CYS A 197 -7.74 -19.00 -14.80
C CYS A 197 -6.26 -19.36 -14.64
N ASP A 198 -5.57 -18.60 -13.78
CA ASP A 198 -4.24 -18.92 -13.31
C ASP A 198 -4.26 -19.95 -12.15
N ARG A 199 -3.09 -20.17 -11.55
CA ARG A 199 -2.90 -21.12 -10.43
C ARG A 199 -3.65 -20.73 -9.15
N THR A 200 -3.97 -19.45 -8.98
CA THR A 200 -4.71 -18.93 -7.83
C THR A 200 -6.22 -18.98 -8.04
N GLY A 201 -6.66 -19.35 -9.24
CA GLY A 201 -8.06 -19.36 -9.66
C GLY A 201 -8.54 -18.02 -10.22
N ARG A 202 -7.66 -17.02 -10.36
CA ARG A 202 -8.01 -15.71 -10.93
C ARG A 202 -8.14 -15.79 -12.43
N VAL A 203 -9.18 -15.15 -12.96
CA VAL A 203 -9.43 -15.06 -14.39
C VAL A 203 -8.39 -14.15 -15.04
N LYS A 204 -7.58 -14.71 -15.91
CA LYS A 204 -6.56 -14.01 -16.70
C LYS A 204 -7.10 -13.52 -18.03
N GLU A 205 -7.88 -14.37 -18.68
CA GLU A 205 -8.45 -14.09 -19.98
C GLU A 205 -9.89 -14.56 -20.05
N VAL A 206 -10.70 -13.84 -20.83
CA VAL A 206 -12.06 -14.15 -21.16
C VAL A 206 -12.16 -14.30 -22.67
N TRP A 207 -12.76 -15.38 -23.14
CA TRP A 207 -12.86 -15.79 -24.54
C TRP A 207 -14.31 -15.88 -24.97
N TRP A 208 -14.59 -15.46 -26.20
CA TRP A 208 -15.87 -15.71 -26.87
C TRP A 208 -15.63 -15.68 -28.38
N GLU A 209 -16.12 -16.70 -29.06
CA GLU A 209 -15.86 -16.89 -30.49
C GLU A 209 -14.36 -16.85 -30.81
N GLU A 210 -13.91 -15.93 -31.68
CA GLU A 210 -12.51 -15.70 -32.01
C GLU A 210 -11.90 -14.48 -31.30
N LYS A 211 -12.61 -13.94 -30.28
CA LYS A 211 -12.20 -12.75 -29.53
C LYS A 211 -11.72 -13.11 -28.13
N THR A 212 -10.85 -12.28 -27.61
CA THR A 212 -10.35 -12.38 -26.23
C THR A 212 -10.19 -11.01 -25.62
N MET A 213 -10.27 -10.92 -24.30
CA MET A 213 -9.88 -9.77 -23.52
C MET A 213 -9.26 -10.24 -22.20
N SER A 214 -8.47 -9.35 -21.56
CA SER A 214 -7.91 -9.67 -20.25
C SER A 214 -9.00 -9.76 -19.18
N GLY A 215 -8.76 -10.57 -18.14
CA GLY A 215 -9.64 -10.63 -16.97
C GLY A 215 -9.82 -9.25 -16.30
N THR A 216 -8.77 -8.42 -16.31
CA THR A 216 -8.82 -7.06 -15.77
C THR A 216 -9.79 -6.17 -16.57
N GLU A 217 -9.71 -6.15 -17.89
CA GLU A 217 -10.63 -5.40 -18.73
C GLU A 217 -12.08 -5.88 -18.55
N PHE A 218 -12.27 -7.22 -18.46
CA PHE A 218 -13.58 -7.78 -18.19
C PHE A 218 -14.13 -7.36 -16.83
N ALA A 219 -13.33 -7.47 -15.77
CA ALA A 219 -13.74 -7.07 -14.44
C ALA A 219 -14.11 -5.58 -14.37
N LEU A 220 -13.31 -4.71 -14.97
CA LEU A 220 -13.61 -3.27 -15.09
C LEU A 220 -14.90 -3.03 -15.88
N ALA A 221 -15.08 -3.74 -17.00
CA ALA A 221 -16.25 -3.59 -17.84
C ALA A 221 -17.56 -3.90 -17.11
N PHE A 222 -17.55 -4.86 -16.20
CA PHE A 222 -18.76 -5.31 -15.48
C PHE A 222 -18.78 -4.95 -13.99
N GLY A 223 -17.80 -4.14 -13.52
CA GLY A 223 -17.75 -3.69 -12.13
C GLY A 223 -17.49 -4.82 -11.13
N LEU A 224 -16.72 -5.85 -11.53
CA LEU A 224 -16.35 -6.95 -10.65
C LEU A 224 -15.24 -6.49 -9.71
N PRO A 225 -15.37 -6.68 -8.39
CA PRO A 225 -14.40 -6.19 -7.42
C PRO A 225 -13.10 -7.00 -7.37
N SER A 226 -13.06 -8.19 -7.97
CA SER A 226 -11.91 -9.10 -7.96
C SER A 226 -11.85 -9.90 -9.26
N LEU A 227 -10.65 -10.36 -9.62
CA LEU A 227 -10.43 -11.35 -10.70
C LEU A 227 -10.71 -12.79 -10.24
N LEU A 228 -10.81 -13.01 -8.93
CA LEU A 228 -11.17 -14.31 -8.36
C LEU A 228 -12.69 -14.40 -8.27
N PHE A 229 -13.31 -14.96 -9.31
CA PHE A 229 -14.76 -15.10 -9.35
C PHE A 229 -15.21 -16.42 -10.01
N SER A 230 -16.41 -16.85 -9.67
CA SER A 230 -17.17 -17.84 -10.43
C SER A 230 -18.35 -17.17 -11.14
N ALA A 231 -18.79 -17.75 -12.26
CA ALA A 231 -19.91 -17.23 -13.04
C ALA A 231 -21.01 -18.32 -13.14
N GLU A 232 -22.24 -17.94 -12.85
CA GLU A 232 -23.40 -18.84 -12.93
C GLU A 232 -24.55 -18.12 -13.66
N LYS A 233 -25.09 -18.74 -14.71
CA LYS A 233 -26.27 -18.20 -15.40
C LYS A 233 -27.55 -18.48 -14.58
N LYS A 234 -28.25 -17.39 -14.22
CA LYS A 234 -29.52 -17.45 -13.49
C LYS A 234 -30.61 -16.67 -14.24
N GLY A 235 -31.49 -17.38 -14.91
CA GLY A 235 -32.54 -16.75 -15.71
C GLY A 235 -31.98 -15.86 -16.83
N ASN A 236 -32.29 -14.58 -16.80
CA ASN A 236 -31.84 -13.59 -17.80
C ASN A 236 -30.60 -12.79 -17.35
N ALA A 237 -29.77 -13.38 -16.50
CA ALA A 237 -28.53 -12.74 -16.00
C ALA A 237 -27.43 -13.79 -15.76
N ILE A 238 -26.18 -13.33 -15.71
CA ILE A 238 -25.06 -14.06 -15.10
C ILE A 238 -24.80 -13.45 -13.72
N VAL A 239 -24.70 -14.30 -12.69
CA VAL A 239 -24.28 -13.94 -11.35
C VAL A 239 -22.80 -14.28 -11.22
N PHE A 240 -21.98 -13.27 -11.07
CA PHE A 240 -20.56 -13.40 -10.74
C PHE A 240 -20.39 -13.36 -9.22
N THR A 241 -19.95 -14.46 -8.64
CA THR A 241 -19.59 -14.52 -7.21
C THR A 241 -18.10 -14.24 -7.10
N CYS A 242 -17.75 -13.02 -6.68
CA CYS A 242 -16.38 -12.56 -6.55
C CYS A 242 -15.88 -12.78 -5.13
N PHE A 243 -14.67 -13.32 -5.00
CA PHE A 243 -13.97 -13.51 -3.73
C PHE A 243 -12.86 -12.46 -3.61
N GLY A 244 -12.80 -11.76 -2.46
CA GLY A 244 -11.89 -10.66 -2.25
C GLY A 244 -12.26 -9.36 -2.97
N ASN A 245 -11.34 -8.38 -2.89
CA ASN A 245 -11.52 -7.05 -3.46
C ASN A 245 -10.15 -6.42 -3.77
N GLY A 246 -9.92 -6.04 -5.01
CA GLY A 246 -8.68 -5.46 -5.52
C GLY A 246 -7.81 -6.46 -6.27
N SER A 247 -6.53 -6.09 -6.47
CA SER A 247 -5.58 -6.85 -7.29
C SER A 247 -5.24 -8.24 -6.74
N GLY A 248 -5.33 -8.40 -5.43
CA GLY A 248 -4.87 -9.59 -4.71
C GLY A 248 -3.36 -9.63 -4.50
N VAL A 249 -2.57 -8.71 -5.05
CA VAL A 249 -1.09 -8.70 -4.92
C VAL A 249 -0.65 -8.04 -3.61
N GLY A 250 0.30 -8.67 -2.93
CA GLY A 250 0.94 -8.17 -1.71
C GLY A 250 0.08 -8.34 -0.45
N LEU A 251 0.08 -7.34 0.44
CA LEU A 251 -0.61 -7.41 1.72
C LEU A 251 -2.12 -7.25 1.56
N SER A 252 -2.88 -8.29 1.91
CA SER A 252 -4.33 -8.24 2.08
C SER A 252 -4.66 -7.52 3.39
N ARG A 253 -5.33 -6.37 3.33
CA ARG A 253 -5.65 -5.60 4.54
C ARG A 253 -6.66 -6.33 5.43
N SER A 254 -7.66 -6.99 4.84
CA SER A 254 -8.59 -7.84 5.58
C SER A 254 -7.86 -9.03 6.23
N GLY A 255 -6.93 -9.65 5.52
CA GLY A 255 -6.12 -10.74 6.05
C GLY A 255 -5.18 -10.28 7.18
N ALA A 256 -4.54 -9.11 7.03
CA ALA A 256 -3.71 -8.50 8.06
C ALA A 256 -4.53 -8.21 9.33
N ALA A 257 -5.78 -7.71 9.18
CA ALA A 257 -6.69 -7.50 10.31
C ALA A 257 -6.97 -8.79 11.07
N ARG A 258 -7.32 -9.85 10.36
CA ARG A 258 -7.57 -11.18 10.98
C ARG A 258 -6.33 -11.78 11.66
N MET A 259 -5.15 -11.58 11.06
CA MET A 259 -3.88 -11.98 11.71
C MET A 259 -3.64 -11.20 13.00
N ALA A 260 -3.84 -9.88 13.01
CA ALA A 260 -3.71 -9.04 14.19
C ALA A 260 -4.74 -9.42 15.28
N GLU A 261 -5.99 -9.69 14.93
CA GLU A 261 -7.03 -10.20 15.83
C GLU A 261 -6.66 -11.56 16.45
N SER A 262 -5.89 -12.38 15.73
CA SER A 262 -5.33 -13.64 16.25
C SER A 262 -4.06 -13.47 17.08
N GLY A 263 -3.63 -12.22 17.36
CA GLY A 263 -2.48 -11.88 18.19
C GLY A 263 -1.16 -11.79 17.44
N LYS A 264 -1.15 -11.74 16.11
CA LYS A 264 0.06 -11.53 15.32
C LYS A 264 0.50 -10.07 15.32
N GLY A 265 1.78 -9.83 15.59
CA GLY A 265 2.38 -8.50 15.47
C GLY A 265 2.60 -8.08 14.01
N PHE A 266 2.77 -6.79 13.79
CA PHE A 266 2.96 -6.24 12.43
C PHE A 266 4.16 -6.84 11.68
N ALA A 267 5.21 -7.20 12.39
CA ALA A 267 6.39 -7.85 11.79
C ALA A 267 6.07 -9.25 11.26
N GLU A 268 5.27 -10.05 11.99
CA GLU A 268 4.83 -11.37 11.55
C GLU A 268 3.87 -11.26 10.36
N ILE A 269 3.00 -10.25 10.37
CA ILE A 269 2.07 -9.96 9.26
C ILE A 269 2.87 -9.64 7.99
N LEU A 270 3.85 -8.74 8.08
CA LEU A 270 4.69 -8.38 6.93
C LEU A 270 5.51 -9.56 6.41
N ALA A 271 6.11 -10.34 7.31
CA ALA A 271 6.87 -11.54 6.94
C ALA A 271 6.01 -12.60 6.22
N PHE A 272 4.72 -12.69 6.58
CA PHE A 272 3.78 -13.58 5.91
C PHE A 272 3.47 -13.17 4.47
N TYR A 273 3.18 -11.86 4.25
CA TYR A 273 2.81 -11.38 2.92
C TYR A 273 4.00 -11.10 2.01
N PHE A 274 5.19 -10.87 2.57
CA PHE A 274 6.42 -10.55 1.84
C PHE A 274 7.56 -11.48 2.25
N PRO A 275 7.46 -12.78 1.93
CA PRO A 275 8.43 -13.77 2.36
C PRO A 275 9.84 -13.46 1.88
N GLY A 276 10.80 -13.40 2.81
CA GLY A 276 12.20 -13.07 2.54
C GLY A 276 12.51 -11.57 2.47
N ALA A 277 11.51 -10.69 2.57
CA ALA A 277 11.76 -9.29 2.84
C ALA A 277 11.94 -9.04 4.33
N GLU A 278 12.77 -8.06 4.68
CA GLU A 278 13.14 -7.71 6.04
C GLU A 278 12.69 -6.29 6.37
N ILE A 279 12.27 -6.05 7.61
CA ILE A 279 11.97 -4.71 8.10
C ILE A 279 13.29 -4.04 8.46
N GLY A 280 13.52 -2.86 7.91
CA GLY A 280 14.74 -2.08 8.16
C GLY A 280 14.43 -0.58 8.28
N LYS A 281 15.42 0.18 8.76
CA LYS A 281 15.33 1.64 8.78
C LYS A 281 15.66 2.21 7.40
N ILE A 282 14.84 3.13 6.98
CA ILE A 282 15.04 3.97 5.80
C ILE A 282 15.91 5.15 6.26
N ASN A 283 17.03 5.36 5.59
CA ASN A 283 18.00 6.42 5.88
C ASN A 283 17.73 7.67 5.02
#